data_88a8d01c4f52851132af6cdb75cf39ef
#
_entry.id   88a8d01c4f52851132af6cdb75cf39ef
#
_cell.length_a   1.000
_cell.length_b   1.000
_cell.length_c   1.000
_cell.angle_alpha   90.00
_cell.angle_beta   90.00
_cell.angle_gamma   90.00
#
_symmetry.space_group_name_H-M   'P 1'
#
loop_
_entity.id
_entity.type
_entity.pdbx_description
1 polymer ?
#
loop_
_entity_poly.entity_id
_entity_poly.type
_entity_poly.pdbx_seq_one_letter_code
_entity_poly.pdbx_strand_id
1 'polypeptide(L)'
;GLIFHVSAENVYSRGPLNFLLYATLFFYFAESIYRVTRSKQTGITIEFFPVFYFVIPCILGTVVQGIFYGLSTGWLAAAVAMVFIHIQLQNINTFVDETSGLFNRKYMNFYLEKAHKTNPRQLYGIMMDVNDFKKINDRYGHSMGDRAIREIGKILSASLPEDAVAIRMAGDEFVILLSRGNDKMLEDTRAAIEDGLRHFNQTTTAPFKLSLSLGLARYNGRSTESFLNE
;
A
#
# COMPACT_ATOMS: atom_id res chain seq x y z
N GLY A 1 10.17 26.43 -37.32
CA GLY A 1 9.06 26.50 -36.38
C GLY A 1 9.48 26.99 -35.00
N LEU A 2 8.52 27.29 -34.12
CA LEU A 2 8.81 27.89 -32.81
C LEU A 2 9.44 26.86 -31.83
N ILE A 3 9.07 25.59 -31.95
CA ILE A 3 9.55 24.51 -31.07
C ILE A 3 10.76 23.83 -31.71
N PHE A 4 10.68 23.49 -32.99
CA PHE A 4 11.77 22.93 -33.77
C PHE A 4 11.70 23.38 -35.22
N HIS A 5 12.84 23.29 -35.91
CA HIS A 5 13.00 23.58 -37.32
C HIS A 5 13.76 22.44 -37.98
N VAL A 6 13.32 22.04 -39.18
CA VAL A 6 14.05 21.10 -40.02
C VAL A 6 14.48 21.86 -41.27
N SER A 7 15.78 21.87 -41.52
CA SER A 7 16.34 22.55 -42.71
C SER A 7 16.01 21.78 -44.00
N ALA A 8 16.23 22.41 -45.16
CA ALA A 8 16.06 21.77 -46.46
C ALA A 8 16.99 20.53 -46.65
N GLU A 9 18.07 20.46 -45.88
CA GLU A 9 19.03 19.36 -45.85
C GLU A 9 18.64 18.29 -44.84
N ASN A 10 17.41 18.32 -44.33
CA ASN A 10 16.88 17.38 -43.33
C ASN A 10 17.60 17.40 -41.98
N VAL A 11 18.21 18.54 -41.63
CA VAL A 11 18.89 18.77 -40.34
C VAL A 11 17.90 19.37 -39.35
N TYR A 12 17.71 18.67 -38.22
CA TYR A 12 16.87 19.09 -37.11
C TYR A 12 17.59 20.17 -36.28
N SER A 13 16.90 21.26 -35.94
CA SER A 13 17.36 22.29 -34.99
C SER A 13 16.25 22.66 -33.99
N ARG A 14 16.63 23.01 -32.76
CA ARG A 14 15.70 23.43 -31.72
C ARG A 14 15.24 24.85 -31.96
N GLY A 15 13.93 25.10 -31.92
CA GLY A 15 13.36 26.43 -31.98
C GLY A 15 13.42 27.17 -30.64
N PRO A 16 13.13 28.47 -30.66
CA PRO A 16 13.26 29.34 -29.48
C PRO A 16 12.32 28.96 -28.32
N LEU A 17 11.19 28.28 -28.58
CA LEU A 17 10.26 27.85 -27.56
C LEU A 17 10.44 26.38 -27.12
N ASN A 18 11.52 25.74 -27.59
CA ASN A 18 11.79 24.35 -27.20
C ASN A 18 11.93 24.17 -25.67
N PHE A 19 12.37 25.20 -24.95
CA PHE A 19 12.48 25.17 -23.49
C PHE A 19 11.13 24.95 -22.79
N LEU A 20 10.00 25.31 -23.41
CA LEU A 20 8.66 25.09 -22.83
C LEU A 20 8.35 23.62 -22.62
N LEU A 21 8.84 22.73 -23.49
CA LEU A 21 8.68 21.28 -23.34
C LEU A 21 9.37 20.78 -22.06
N TYR A 22 10.59 21.28 -21.81
CA TYR A 22 11.33 20.92 -20.59
C TYR A 22 10.70 21.54 -19.35
N ALA A 23 10.28 22.82 -19.43
CA ALA A 23 9.61 23.50 -18.33
C ALA A 23 8.31 22.77 -17.91
N THR A 24 7.51 22.33 -18.87
CA THR A 24 6.28 21.56 -18.63
C THR A 24 6.61 20.23 -17.97
N LEU A 25 7.62 19.52 -18.45
CA LEU A 25 8.06 18.25 -17.88
C LEU A 25 8.50 18.40 -16.42
N PHE A 26 9.35 19.37 -16.13
CA PHE A 26 9.83 19.65 -14.77
C PHE A 26 8.71 20.11 -13.84
N PHE A 27 7.74 20.88 -14.35
CA PHE A 27 6.56 21.27 -13.57
C PHE A 27 5.77 20.04 -13.09
N TYR A 28 5.45 19.10 -13.98
CA TYR A 28 4.73 17.88 -13.61
C TYR A 28 5.55 16.97 -12.68
N PHE A 29 6.86 16.93 -12.81
CA PHE A 29 7.73 16.22 -11.87
C PHE A 29 7.67 16.83 -10.47
N ALA A 30 7.78 18.16 -10.38
CA ALA A 30 7.69 18.88 -9.11
C ALA A 30 6.32 18.68 -8.45
N GLU A 31 5.24 18.75 -9.24
CA GLU A 31 3.88 18.50 -8.76
C GLU A 31 3.71 17.06 -8.25
N SER A 32 4.24 16.08 -8.97
CA SER A 32 4.18 14.67 -8.56
C SER A 32 4.93 14.44 -7.24
N ILE A 33 6.12 14.99 -7.09
CA ILE A 33 6.89 14.91 -5.83
C ILE A 33 6.12 15.60 -4.70
N TYR A 34 5.56 16.79 -4.94
CA TYR A 34 4.77 17.52 -3.94
C TYR A 34 3.54 16.71 -3.48
N ARG A 35 2.78 16.13 -4.41
CA ARG A 35 1.60 15.30 -4.09
C ARG A 35 1.98 14.09 -3.24
N VAL A 36 3.08 13.39 -3.57
CA VAL A 36 3.54 12.21 -2.82
C VAL A 36 4.05 12.61 -1.43
N THR A 37 4.80 13.70 -1.31
CA THR A 37 5.28 14.17 0.00
C THR A 37 4.13 14.63 0.90
N ARG A 38 3.12 15.27 0.33
CA ARG A 38 1.92 15.68 1.06
C ARG A 38 1.06 14.48 1.46
N SER A 39 0.93 13.45 0.62
CA SER A 39 0.21 12.22 0.94
C SER A 39 0.81 11.48 2.14
N LYS A 40 2.13 11.53 2.30
CA LYS A 40 2.81 11.00 3.50
C LYS A 40 2.41 11.72 4.79
N GLN A 41 2.04 13.00 4.71
CA GLN A 41 1.59 13.79 5.87
C GLN A 41 0.13 13.52 6.24
N THR A 42 -0.67 12.98 5.32
CA THR A 42 -2.11 12.68 5.53
C THR A 42 -2.37 11.22 5.94
N GLY A 43 -1.35 10.49 6.38
CA GLY A 43 -1.49 9.13 6.94
C GLY A 43 -1.68 8.01 5.90
N ILE A 44 -1.96 8.34 4.65
CA ILE A 44 -1.98 7.35 3.55
C ILE A 44 -0.54 7.14 3.10
N THR A 45 0.21 6.33 3.81
CA THR A 45 1.57 5.95 3.42
C THR A 45 1.51 5.03 2.21
N ILE A 46 1.56 5.61 1.02
CA ILE A 46 1.95 4.88 -0.18
C ILE A 46 3.48 4.65 -0.07
N GLU A 47 3.90 3.86 0.93
CA GLU A 47 5.32 3.53 1.15
C GLU A 47 5.95 2.77 -0.02
N PHE A 48 5.13 2.31 -0.96
CA PHE A 48 5.54 1.43 -2.05
C PHE A 48 5.71 2.11 -3.41
N PHE A 49 5.43 3.42 -3.54
CA PHE A 49 5.70 4.12 -4.78
C PHE A 49 6.90 5.06 -4.63
N PRO A 50 8.14 4.57 -4.79
CA PRO A 50 9.30 5.42 -4.78
C PRO A 50 9.33 6.23 -6.09
N VAL A 51 8.67 7.39 -6.09
CA VAL A 51 8.61 8.35 -7.21
C VAL A 51 9.99 8.62 -7.81
N PHE A 52 11.03 8.53 -6.99
CA PHE A 52 12.41 8.70 -7.42
C PHE A 52 12.86 7.71 -8.49
N TYR A 53 12.39 6.46 -8.47
CA TYR A 53 12.74 5.49 -9.52
C TYR A 53 12.13 5.84 -10.88
N PHE A 54 11.04 6.60 -10.90
CA PHE A 54 10.46 7.13 -12.14
C PHE A 54 11.14 8.45 -12.56
N VAL A 55 11.29 9.38 -11.63
CA VAL A 55 11.73 10.73 -11.89
C VAL A 55 13.22 10.78 -12.29
N ILE A 56 14.08 10.00 -11.60
CA ILE A 56 15.52 10.04 -11.85
C ILE A 56 15.89 9.62 -13.28
N PRO A 57 15.44 8.48 -13.84
CA PRO A 57 15.73 8.11 -15.21
C PRO A 57 15.25 9.16 -16.22
N CYS A 58 14.05 9.70 -16.02
CA CYS A 58 13.49 10.72 -16.91
C CYS A 58 14.29 12.02 -16.89
N ILE A 59 14.74 12.49 -15.72
CA ILE A 59 15.60 13.67 -15.59
C ILE A 59 16.95 13.42 -16.28
N LEU A 60 17.60 12.29 -15.97
CA LEU A 60 18.88 11.93 -16.55
C LEU A 60 18.80 11.83 -18.07
N GLY A 61 17.80 11.14 -18.61
CA GLY A 61 17.59 11.03 -20.06
C GLY A 61 17.36 12.40 -20.72
N THR A 62 16.60 13.28 -20.06
CA THR A 62 16.34 14.65 -20.56
C THR A 62 17.60 15.50 -20.54
N VAL A 63 18.41 15.43 -19.50
CA VAL A 63 19.69 16.16 -19.38
C VAL A 63 20.67 15.69 -20.45
N VAL A 64 20.85 14.37 -20.60
CA VAL A 64 21.74 13.80 -21.63
C VAL A 64 21.30 14.22 -23.04
N GLN A 65 20.01 14.15 -23.35
CA GLN A 65 19.45 14.61 -24.61
C GLN A 65 19.65 16.14 -24.81
N GLY A 66 19.66 16.88 -23.70
CA GLY A 66 19.94 18.32 -23.70
C GLY A 66 21.37 18.67 -24.10
N ILE A 67 22.33 17.87 -23.59
CA ILE A 67 23.80 18.10 -23.81
C ILE A 67 24.23 17.52 -25.14
N PHE A 68 23.82 16.29 -25.47
CA PHE A 68 24.26 15.59 -26.67
C PHE A 68 23.18 15.69 -27.76
N TYR A 69 23.42 16.60 -28.69
CA TYR A 69 22.55 16.82 -29.83
C TYR A 69 22.47 15.57 -30.72
N GLY A 70 21.23 15.14 -31.06
CA GLY A 70 21.00 13.95 -31.92
C GLY A 70 20.78 12.63 -31.17
N LEU A 71 20.97 12.59 -29.83
CA LEU A 71 20.64 11.40 -29.03
C LEU A 71 19.19 11.48 -28.54
N SER A 72 18.36 10.52 -28.92
CA SER A 72 16.95 10.40 -28.46
C SER A 72 16.85 9.58 -27.17
N THR A 73 17.54 10.01 -26.12
CA THR A 73 17.59 9.29 -24.83
C THR A 73 16.29 9.41 -24.00
N GLY A 74 15.42 10.37 -24.31
CA GLY A 74 14.15 10.56 -23.61
C GLY A 74 13.23 9.35 -23.68
N TRP A 75 13.11 8.73 -24.85
CA TRP A 75 12.29 7.52 -25.03
C TRP A 75 12.83 6.32 -24.26
N LEU A 76 14.15 6.14 -24.24
CA LEU A 76 14.80 5.08 -23.47
C LEU A 76 14.56 5.31 -21.97
N ALA A 77 14.70 6.54 -21.49
CA ALA A 77 14.44 6.88 -20.10
C ALA A 77 12.98 6.64 -19.71
N ALA A 78 12.03 6.99 -20.58
CA ALA A 78 10.61 6.72 -20.39
C ALA A 78 10.32 5.21 -20.34
N ALA A 79 10.93 4.42 -21.21
CA ALA A 79 10.78 2.95 -21.21
C ALA A 79 11.32 2.34 -19.91
N VAL A 80 12.50 2.76 -19.45
CA VAL A 80 13.08 2.33 -18.17
C VAL A 80 12.17 2.71 -17.00
N ALA A 81 11.65 3.94 -16.98
CA ALA A 81 10.70 4.39 -15.96
C ALA A 81 9.42 3.56 -15.95
N MET A 82 8.86 3.19 -17.12
CA MET A 82 7.68 2.31 -17.22
C MET A 82 7.96 0.91 -16.64
N VAL A 83 9.13 0.34 -16.92
CA VAL A 83 9.53 -0.97 -16.35
C VAL A 83 9.60 -0.88 -14.83
N PHE A 84 10.18 0.18 -14.28
CA PHE A 84 10.22 0.38 -12.82
C PHE A 84 8.81 0.53 -12.22
N ILE A 85 7.93 1.30 -12.85
CA ILE A 85 6.53 1.39 -12.40
C ILE A 85 5.86 0.02 -12.43
N HIS A 86 6.02 -0.74 -13.51
CA HIS A 86 5.44 -2.06 -13.64
C HIS A 86 5.93 -3.01 -12.53
N ILE A 87 7.22 -3.05 -12.27
CA ILE A 87 7.81 -3.85 -11.17
C ILE A 87 7.22 -3.42 -9.82
N GLN A 88 7.08 -2.11 -9.57
CA GLN A 88 6.53 -1.61 -8.31
C GLN A 88 5.05 -1.93 -8.16
N LEU A 89 4.25 -1.81 -9.21
CA LEU A 89 2.83 -2.21 -9.19
C LEU A 89 2.68 -3.71 -8.92
N GLN A 90 3.52 -4.54 -9.51
CA GLN A 90 3.58 -5.97 -9.22
C GLN A 90 3.91 -6.24 -7.74
N ASN A 91 4.88 -5.50 -7.18
CA ASN A 91 5.26 -5.64 -5.77
C ASN A 91 4.14 -5.23 -4.81
N ILE A 92 3.37 -4.17 -5.12
CA ILE A 92 2.22 -3.74 -4.30
C ILE A 92 1.16 -4.84 -4.27
N ASN A 93 0.79 -5.39 -5.43
CA ASN A 93 -0.19 -6.48 -5.53
C ASN A 93 0.28 -7.74 -4.79
N THR A 94 1.60 -7.92 -4.61
CA THR A 94 2.16 -9.05 -3.86
C THR A 94 1.89 -8.95 -2.35
N PHE A 95 1.56 -7.78 -1.80
CA PHE A 95 1.37 -7.54 -0.37
C PHE A 95 -0.08 -7.39 0.07
N VAL A 96 -1.03 -7.38 -0.85
CA VAL A 96 -2.46 -7.27 -0.55
C VAL A 96 -3.15 -8.61 -0.73
N ASP A 97 -4.09 -8.93 0.16
CA ASP A 97 -5.02 -10.06 -0.01
C ASP A 97 -6.23 -9.60 -0.83
N GLU A 98 -6.43 -10.20 -1.99
CA GLU A 98 -7.47 -9.80 -2.96
C GLU A 98 -8.90 -9.96 -2.41
N THR A 99 -9.12 -10.91 -1.49
CA THR A 99 -10.44 -11.19 -0.95
C THR A 99 -10.84 -10.18 0.13
N SER A 100 -9.96 -9.92 1.09
CA SER A 100 -10.25 -9.00 2.21
C SER A 100 -9.94 -7.53 1.90
N GLY A 101 -9.04 -7.26 0.92
CA GLY A 101 -8.49 -5.93 0.65
C GLY A 101 -7.46 -5.46 1.70
N LEU A 102 -7.14 -6.30 2.70
CA LEU A 102 -6.14 -6.04 3.72
C LEU A 102 -4.75 -6.46 3.23
N PHE A 103 -3.73 -6.14 4.02
CA PHE A 103 -2.41 -6.70 3.76
C PHE A 103 -2.40 -8.23 3.99
N ASN A 104 -1.46 -8.91 3.36
CA ASN A 104 -1.29 -10.35 3.52
C ASN A 104 -0.10 -10.69 4.44
N ARG A 105 0.10 -12.01 4.70
CA ARG A 105 1.19 -12.52 5.53
C ARG A 105 2.59 -12.08 5.08
N LYS A 106 2.82 -11.88 3.76
CA LYS A 106 4.12 -11.40 3.27
C LYS A 106 4.41 -9.99 3.75
N TYR A 107 3.39 -9.11 3.72
CA TYR A 107 3.50 -7.77 4.25
C TYR A 107 3.79 -7.76 5.76
N MET A 108 3.14 -8.63 6.53
CA MET A 108 3.41 -8.76 7.95
C MET A 108 4.89 -9.04 8.23
N ASN A 109 5.47 -10.02 7.53
CA ASN A 109 6.88 -10.35 7.70
C ASN A 109 7.79 -9.16 7.40
N PHE A 110 7.51 -8.45 6.30
CA PHE A 110 8.22 -7.22 5.94
C PHE A 110 8.08 -6.13 7.01
N TYR A 111 6.86 -5.92 7.51
CA TYR A 111 6.57 -4.92 8.53
C TYR A 111 7.29 -5.23 9.86
N LEU A 112 7.24 -6.47 10.32
CA LEU A 112 7.88 -6.91 11.55
C LEU A 112 9.41 -6.81 11.45
N GLU A 113 10.01 -7.16 10.32
CA GLU A 113 11.44 -7.00 10.08
C GLU A 113 11.87 -5.53 10.15
N LYS A 114 11.08 -4.62 9.58
CA LYS A 114 11.31 -3.17 9.65
C LYS A 114 11.13 -2.64 11.08
N ALA A 115 10.06 -3.03 11.77
CA ALA A 115 9.76 -2.63 13.14
C ALA A 115 10.84 -3.11 14.12
N HIS A 116 11.36 -4.32 13.94
CA HIS A 116 12.45 -4.87 14.74
C HIS A 116 13.73 -4.02 14.67
N LYS A 117 14.04 -3.47 13.50
CA LYS A 117 15.20 -2.58 13.28
C LYS A 117 15.02 -1.19 13.89
N THR A 118 13.77 -0.71 14.03
CA THR A 118 13.49 0.69 14.38
C THR A 118 13.15 0.85 15.86
N ASN A 119 12.18 0.13 16.40
CA ASN A 119 11.80 0.16 17.82
C ASN A 119 10.91 -1.03 18.22
N PRO A 120 11.48 -2.20 18.56
CA PRO A 120 10.72 -3.43 18.80
C PRO A 120 9.84 -3.40 20.05
N ARG A 121 10.11 -2.48 21.00
CA ARG A 121 9.44 -2.47 22.33
C ARG A 121 8.04 -1.84 22.34
N GLN A 122 7.58 -1.27 21.25
CA GLN A 122 6.31 -0.56 21.16
C GLN A 122 5.34 -1.15 20.11
N LEU A 123 5.58 -2.41 19.72
CA LEU A 123 4.70 -3.10 18.80
C LEU A 123 3.71 -3.95 19.57
N TYR A 124 2.44 -3.73 19.31
CA TYR A 124 1.32 -4.48 19.84
C TYR A 124 0.57 -5.18 18.71
N GLY A 125 -0.12 -6.25 19.02
CA GLY A 125 -0.92 -7.01 18.07
C GLY A 125 -2.26 -7.44 18.63
N ILE A 126 -3.25 -7.50 17.75
CA ILE A 126 -4.53 -8.14 18.00
C ILE A 126 -4.64 -9.30 17.01
N MET A 127 -4.59 -10.51 17.51
CA MET A 127 -4.88 -11.73 16.74
C MET A 127 -6.38 -11.96 16.71
N MET A 128 -6.88 -12.38 15.57
CA MET A 128 -8.32 -12.58 15.38
C MET A 128 -8.59 -13.80 14.51
N ASP A 129 -9.62 -14.55 14.89
CA ASP A 129 -10.14 -15.70 14.16
C ASP A 129 -11.64 -15.56 13.96
N VAL A 130 -12.15 -15.92 12.78
CA VAL A 130 -13.59 -15.80 12.47
C VAL A 130 -14.33 -17.00 13.01
N ASN A 131 -15.13 -16.78 14.03
CA ASN A 131 -15.92 -17.84 14.65
C ASN A 131 -16.87 -18.49 13.63
N ASP A 132 -16.87 -19.81 13.62
CA ASP A 132 -17.76 -20.61 12.79
C ASP A 132 -17.62 -20.37 11.26
N PHE A 133 -16.46 -19.86 10.78
CA PHE A 133 -16.25 -19.56 9.37
C PHE A 133 -16.50 -20.77 8.46
N LYS A 134 -16.07 -21.96 8.90
CA LYS A 134 -16.34 -23.19 8.17
C LYS A 134 -17.85 -23.43 8.02
N LYS A 135 -18.65 -23.15 9.06
CA LYS A 135 -20.13 -23.33 8.97
C LYS A 135 -20.75 -22.36 7.96
N ILE A 136 -20.18 -21.14 7.79
CA ILE A 136 -20.63 -20.20 6.75
C ILE A 136 -20.36 -20.81 5.38
N ASN A 137 -19.14 -21.33 5.13
CA ASN A 137 -18.79 -21.98 3.88
C ASN A 137 -19.65 -23.22 3.58
N ASP A 138 -19.78 -24.09 4.55
CA ASP A 138 -20.51 -25.36 4.40
C ASP A 138 -22.01 -25.12 4.14
N ARG A 139 -22.59 -24.10 4.76
CA ARG A 139 -24.05 -23.83 4.66
C ARG A 139 -24.42 -22.95 3.47
N TYR A 140 -23.56 -21.96 3.11
CA TYR A 140 -23.90 -20.92 2.14
C TYR A 140 -22.97 -20.89 0.93
N GLY A 141 -21.95 -21.75 0.90
CA GLY A 141 -20.94 -21.82 -0.16
C GLY A 141 -19.78 -20.82 0.00
N HIS A 142 -18.68 -21.10 -0.69
CA HIS A 142 -17.45 -20.31 -0.61
C HIS A 142 -17.62 -18.85 -1.02
N SER A 143 -18.54 -18.53 -1.94
CA SER A 143 -18.83 -17.15 -2.32
C SER A 143 -19.36 -16.30 -1.16
N MET A 144 -20.11 -16.91 -0.25
CA MET A 144 -20.58 -16.25 0.98
C MET A 144 -19.49 -16.17 2.04
N GLY A 145 -18.60 -17.16 2.11
CA GLY A 145 -17.38 -17.07 2.90
C GLY A 145 -16.48 -15.90 2.44
N ASP A 146 -16.26 -15.76 1.13
CA ASP A 146 -15.52 -14.62 0.58
C ASP A 146 -16.20 -13.27 0.88
N ARG A 147 -17.54 -13.24 0.86
CA ARG A 147 -18.30 -12.06 1.30
C ARG A 147 -18.07 -11.76 2.77
N ALA A 148 -18.07 -12.77 3.63
CA ALA A 148 -17.78 -12.62 5.06
C ALA A 148 -16.37 -12.03 5.28
N ILE A 149 -15.36 -12.57 4.60
CA ILE A 149 -13.98 -12.06 4.64
C ILE A 149 -13.90 -10.60 4.17
N ARG A 150 -14.59 -10.24 3.07
CA ARG A 150 -14.64 -8.83 2.61
C ARG A 150 -15.24 -7.89 3.63
N GLU A 151 -16.35 -8.28 4.27
CA GLU A 151 -16.99 -7.43 5.28
C GLU A 151 -16.11 -7.27 6.52
N ILE A 152 -15.45 -8.34 6.96
CA ILE A 152 -14.44 -8.28 8.04
C ILE A 152 -13.31 -7.32 7.63
N GLY A 153 -12.78 -7.43 6.40
CA GLY A 153 -11.75 -6.52 5.90
C GLY A 153 -12.15 -5.05 5.99
N LYS A 154 -13.40 -4.72 5.63
CA LYS A 154 -13.94 -3.35 5.75
C LYS A 154 -14.05 -2.90 7.22
N ILE A 155 -14.57 -3.77 8.09
CA ILE A 155 -14.71 -3.46 9.52
C ILE A 155 -13.34 -3.19 10.12
N LEU A 156 -12.37 -4.08 9.89
CA LEU A 156 -11.02 -3.91 10.41
C LEU A 156 -10.37 -2.64 9.88
N SER A 157 -10.45 -2.36 8.58
CA SER A 157 -9.90 -1.14 7.99
C SER A 157 -10.50 0.14 8.61
N ALA A 158 -11.80 0.13 8.89
CA ALA A 158 -12.50 1.27 9.49
C ALA A 158 -12.19 1.46 10.99
N SER A 159 -11.73 0.40 11.67
CA SER A 159 -11.41 0.39 13.10
C SER A 159 -9.96 0.73 13.40
N LEU A 160 -9.11 0.89 12.37
CA LEU A 160 -7.68 1.12 12.55
C LEU A 160 -7.37 2.54 13.00
N PRO A 161 -6.52 2.72 14.04
CA PRO A 161 -5.85 3.99 14.29
C PRO A 161 -4.79 4.28 13.20
N GLU A 162 -4.32 5.53 13.14
CA GLU A 162 -3.47 6.06 12.05
C GLU A 162 -2.16 5.26 11.84
N ASP A 163 -1.57 4.72 12.91
CA ASP A 163 -0.29 3.99 12.89
C ASP A 163 -0.47 2.46 12.92
N ALA A 164 -1.65 1.94 12.59
CA ALA A 164 -1.95 0.52 12.61
C ALA A 164 -2.10 -0.06 11.20
N VAL A 165 -1.84 -1.37 11.08
CA VAL A 165 -2.05 -2.13 9.84
C VAL A 165 -2.86 -3.38 10.13
N ALA A 166 -3.85 -3.68 9.28
CA ALA A 166 -4.59 -4.93 9.33
C ALA A 166 -4.12 -5.89 8.24
N ILE A 167 -4.00 -7.14 8.62
CA ILE A 167 -3.39 -8.21 7.84
C ILE A 167 -4.30 -9.43 7.89
N ARG A 168 -4.52 -10.07 6.74
CA ARG A 168 -5.05 -11.42 6.68
C ARG A 168 -3.90 -12.43 6.62
N MET A 169 -3.83 -13.30 7.60
CA MET A 169 -2.76 -14.30 7.71
C MET A 169 -2.99 -15.51 6.81
N ALA A 170 -4.14 -16.10 6.92
CA ALA A 170 -4.61 -17.22 6.10
C ALA A 170 -6.11 -17.46 6.40
N GLY A 171 -6.84 -18.02 5.45
CA GLY A 171 -8.22 -18.46 5.69
C GLY A 171 -9.09 -17.42 6.41
N ASP A 172 -9.37 -17.68 7.68
CA ASP A 172 -10.18 -16.90 8.61
C ASP A 172 -9.36 -16.16 9.70
N GLU A 173 -8.04 -16.20 9.60
CA GLU A 173 -7.13 -15.60 10.58
C GLU A 173 -6.69 -14.18 10.16
N PHE A 174 -6.79 -13.23 11.09
CA PHE A 174 -6.41 -11.84 10.90
C PHE A 174 -5.52 -11.34 12.03
N VAL A 175 -4.71 -10.32 11.72
CA VAL A 175 -3.84 -9.64 12.69
C VAL A 175 -3.92 -8.14 12.47
N ILE A 176 -4.02 -7.38 13.56
CA ILE A 176 -3.73 -5.94 13.55
C ILE A 176 -2.39 -5.72 14.26
N LEU A 177 -1.51 -4.97 13.65
CA LEU A 177 -0.26 -4.51 14.26
C LEU A 177 -0.32 -3.02 14.49
N LEU A 178 -0.03 -2.59 15.73
CA LEU A 178 0.03 -1.20 16.14
C LEU A 178 1.49 -0.85 16.45
N SER A 179 2.08 0.02 15.63
CA SER A 179 3.38 0.63 15.93
C SER A 179 3.19 1.79 16.90
N ARG A 180 4.03 1.89 17.91
CA ARG A 180 3.91 2.87 19.00
C ARG A 180 2.60 2.76 19.81
N GLY A 181 2.03 1.54 19.88
CA GLY A 181 0.82 1.25 20.63
C GLY A 181 1.01 1.38 22.15
N ASN A 182 -0.11 1.42 22.83
CA ASN A 182 -0.22 1.24 24.27
C ASN A 182 -1.49 0.45 24.57
N ASP A 183 -1.65 0.02 25.82
CA ASP A 183 -2.76 -0.83 26.23
C ASP A 183 -4.14 -0.15 25.98
N LYS A 184 -4.20 1.17 26.09
CA LYS A 184 -5.42 1.93 25.80
C LYS A 184 -5.77 1.88 24.30
N MET A 185 -4.80 2.09 23.40
CA MET A 185 -5.03 2.00 21.96
C MET A 185 -5.47 0.60 21.54
N LEU A 186 -4.93 -0.44 22.19
CA LEU A 186 -5.36 -1.82 22.00
C LEU A 186 -6.85 -1.99 22.35
N GLU A 187 -7.25 -1.55 23.52
CA GLU A 187 -8.64 -1.65 24.00
C GLU A 187 -9.58 -0.79 23.15
N ASP A 188 -9.20 0.43 22.79
CA ASP A 188 -9.99 1.32 21.93
C ASP A 188 -10.18 0.68 20.53
N THR A 189 -9.12 0.06 19.96
CA THR A 189 -9.20 -0.64 18.67
C THR A 189 -10.09 -1.88 18.78
N ARG A 190 -9.97 -2.67 19.85
CA ARG A 190 -10.85 -3.81 20.11
C ARG A 190 -12.31 -3.39 20.19
N ALA A 191 -12.60 -2.35 20.95
CA ALA A 191 -13.96 -1.81 21.09
C ALA A 191 -14.53 -1.36 19.74
N ALA A 192 -13.73 -0.66 18.92
CA ALA A 192 -14.14 -0.23 17.58
C ALA A 192 -14.47 -1.42 16.66
N ILE A 193 -13.68 -2.51 16.72
CA ILE A 193 -13.95 -3.74 15.97
C ILE A 193 -15.27 -4.38 16.43
N GLU A 194 -15.48 -4.53 17.74
CA GLU A 194 -16.71 -5.09 18.32
C GLU A 194 -17.94 -4.26 17.92
N ASP A 195 -17.82 -2.92 17.92
CA ASP A 195 -18.88 -2.02 17.48
C ASP A 195 -19.17 -2.17 15.98
N GLY A 196 -18.14 -2.26 15.15
CA GLY A 196 -18.27 -2.52 13.71
C GLY A 196 -18.98 -3.85 13.41
N LEU A 197 -18.62 -4.93 14.11
CA LEU A 197 -19.29 -6.23 14.03
C LEU A 197 -20.74 -6.16 14.46
N ARG A 198 -21.02 -5.47 15.56
CA ARG A 198 -22.38 -5.25 16.08
C ARG A 198 -23.23 -4.52 15.06
N HIS A 199 -22.71 -3.42 14.51
CA HIS A 199 -23.37 -2.65 13.47
C HIS A 199 -23.67 -3.48 12.24
N PHE A 200 -22.68 -4.20 11.70
CA PHE A 200 -22.87 -5.12 10.58
C PHE A 200 -23.97 -6.14 10.88
N ASN A 201 -23.92 -6.77 12.03
CA ASN A 201 -24.87 -7.81 12.42
C ASN A 201 -26.30 -7.30 12.58
N GLN A 202 -26.50 -6.02 12.88
CA GLN A 202 -27.81 -5.38 12.99
C GLN A 202 -28.37 -4.96 11.63
N THR A 203 -27.51 -4.55 10.70
CA THR A 203 -27.91 -3.93 9.43
C THR A 203 -27.82 -4.85 8.22
N THR A 204 -27.07 -5.96 8.35
CA THR A 204 -26.82 -6.88 7.22
C THR A 204 -28.05 -7.62 6.76
N THR A 205 -28.19 -7.74 5.44
CA THR A 205 -29.12 -8.67 4.77
C THR A 205 -28.48 -10.02 4.46
N ALA A 206 -27.21 -10.23 4.83
CA ALA A 206 -26.53 -11.51 4.64
C ALA A 206 -27.19 -12.61 5.50
N PRO A 207 -27.22 -13.89 5.03
CA PRO A 207 -27.81 -14.99 5.77
C PRO A 207 -26.99 -15.46 6.95
N PHE A 208 -25.89 -14.77 7.26
CA PHE A 208 -24.97 -15.07 8.37
C PHE A 208 -24.73 -13.84 9.25
N LYS A 209 -24.24 -14.10 10.44
CA LYS A 209 -23.71 -13.09 11.37
C LYS A 209 -22.21 -13.30 11.51
N LEU A 210 -21.48 -12.22 11.82
CA LEU A 210 -20.04 -12.25 12.03
C LEU A 210 -19.70 -12.11 13.51
N SER A 211 -18.77 -12.91 13.98
CA SER A 211 -18.13 -12.75 15.28
C SER A 211 -16.67 -13.16 15.18
N LEU A 212 -15.82 -12.50 15.96
CA LEU A 212 -14.39 -12.74 16.01
C LEU A 212 -13.99 -13.16 17.42
N SER A 213 -13.10 -14.14 17.52
CA SER A 213 -12.31 -14.38 18.73
C SER A 213 -11.09 -13.46 18.67
N LEU A 214 -10.78 -12.76 19.75
CA LEU A 214 -9.73 -11.74 19.81
C LEU A 214 -8.71 -12.12 20.89
N GLY A 215 -7.42 -12.17 20.51
CA GLY A 215 -6.29 -12.31 21.41
C GLY A 215 -5.42 -11.04 21.33
N LEU A 216 -4.98 -10.54 22.48
CA LEU A 216 -4.12 -9.37 22.56
C LEU A 216 -2.70 -9.82 22.90
N ALA A 217 -1.70 -9.36 22.15
CA ALA A 217 -0.32 -9.67 22.36
C ALA A 217 0.56 -8.43 22.29
N ARG A 218 1.65 -8.43 23.10
CA ARG A 218 2.69 -7.42 23.02
C ARG A 218 3.95 -8.05 22.42
N TYR A 219 4.45 -7.48 21.33
CA TYR A 219 5.67 -7.98 20.72
C TYR A 219 6.87 -7.77 21.64
N ASN A 220 7.50 -8.88 22.04
CA ASN A 220 8.60 -8.90 23.00
C ASN A 220 10.01 -8.86 22.35
N GLY A 221 10.08 -8.65 21.02
CA GLY A 221 11.34 -8.61 20.27
C GLY A 221 11.92 -9.97 19.91
N ARG A 222 11.22 -11.08 20.22
CA ARG A 222 11.61 -12.44 19.84
C ARG A 222 11.17 -12.75 18.41
N SER A 223 11.00 -13.98 18.02
CA SER A 223 10.57 -14.33 16.67
C SER A 223 9.11 -13.98 16.39
N THR A 224 8.76 -13.80 15.11
CA THR A 224 7.38 -13.62 14.65
C THR A 224 6.48 -14.78 15.09
N GLU A 225 7.02 -16.01 15.08
CA GLU A 225 6.31 -17.22 15.51
C GLU A 225 5.98 -17.20 17.01
N SER A 226 6.89 -16.68 17.84
CA SER A 226 6.64 -16.51 19.28
C SER A 226 5.54 -15.48 19.55
N PHE A 227 5.47 -14.42 18.75
CA PHE A 227 4.44 -13.39 18.87
C PHE A 227 3.04 -13.88 18.47
N LEU A 228 2.97 -14.79 17.50
CA LEU A 228 1.71 -15.36 17.02
C LEU A 228 1.18 -16.50 17.91
N ASN A 229 2.02 -17.02 18.81
CA ASN A 229 1.68 -18.14 19.71
C ASN A 229 1.41 -17.71 21.17
N GLU A 230 1.50 -16.40 21.48
CA GLU A 230 1.12 -15.79 22.77
C GLU A 230 -0.35 -15.34 22.74
#